data_4caaf400b57eba861dd74bc01ac0d74e
#
_entry.id   4caaf400b57eba861dd74bc01ac0d74e
#
_cell.length_a   1.000
_cell.length_b   1.000
_cell.length_c   1.000
_cell.angle_alpha   90.00
_cell.angle_beta   90.00
_cell.angle_gamma   90.00
#
_symmetry.space_group_name_H-M   'P 1'
#
loop_
_entity.id
_entity.type
_entity.pdbx_description
1 polymer ?
#
loop_
_entity_poly.entity_id
_entity_poly.type
_entity_poly.pdbx_seq_one_letter_code
_entity_poly.pdbx_strand_id
1 'polypeptide(L)'
;MVMRARVFFRGSRLRYSEIGEISSAAAPLVEAGWIDECPVLDVDQLQRLLTKAELLHYFGLPRQYLKFKKPDLVACLRTQHPASKPFSAWCKESSECVYRLNVAPLCERLRLMFFGNFHQDWTEFVLTDLGLFTYEKVPAPLHSLAFRTRAHVDAFQQLHRGREWLDAGTELDEVRAAIPPPIIDCDWLEDCRQKMLYQTARAYEQRGDMNTASAMYLQCTHRDARVRRIRLLERAHQCEEARDLCLAAMRDPLNEAERQQIQRLLPRLDRKLGISSNKKSGRPAVSAFEMLLDRPAAEYAIEHVVRDRLAQQAEMHSTVHYVENGLVNSLFGLLCWKAIFAAIPGAFFHDFQYGPADLSSGHFFQRRSGEFAECFAELDSDRYRETIWRNFAVKSAVQSPFVTWGLLNEKLLGWALRCLPAAHLRLWFEWIVRDVRMNRAGFPDLVQFWPHERRYRMVEVKGPGDRLQDNQRRLLEFCASHQMPVSVCYVRWRPD
;
A
#
# COMPACT_ATOMS: atom_id res chain seq x y z
N MET A 1 1.43 30.20 11.97
CA MET A 1 0.13 29.64 11.55
C MET A 1 -0.18 29.96 10.09
N VAL A 2 -0.14 31.19 9.66
CA VAL A 2 -0.43 31.62 8.28
C VAL A 2 0.48 31.01 7.21
N MET A 3 1.75 30.83 7.49
CA MET A 3 2.67 30.17 6.57
C MET A 3 2.40 28.70 6.36
N ARG A 4 1.83 28.01 7.34
CA ARG A 4 1.38 26.64 7.19
C ARG A 4 0.34 26.47 6.09
N ALA A 5 -0.60 27.38 5.96
CA ALA A 5 -1.62 27.27 4.93
C ALA A 5 -1.04 27.24 3.51
N ARG A 6 0.01 28.01 3.19
CA ARG A 6 0.69 27.93 1.88
C ARG A 6 1.54 26.67 1.71
N VAL A 7 2.14 26.15 2.76
CA VAL A 7 2.94 24.92 2.74
C VAL A 7 2.06 23.66 2.74
N PHE A 8 0.93 23.70 3.43
CA PHE A 8 0.04 22.54 3.61
C PHE A 8 -0.96 22.34 2.49
N PHE A 9 -1.47 23.40 1.90
CA PHE A 9 -2.39 23.32 0.76
C PHE A 9 -1.59 23.36 -0.54
N ARG A 10 -0.82 22.33 -0.84
CA ARG A 10 -0.09 22.06 -2.09
C ARG A 10 -0.46 23.00 -3.25
N GLY A 11 0.09 24.22 -3.25
CA GLY A 11 -0.13 25.19 -4.32
C GLY A 11 -1.44 25.97 -4.29
N SER A 12 -2.32 25.81 -3.30
CA SER A 12 -3.42 26.75 -3.12
C SER A 12 -2.88 28.02 -2.48
N ARG A 13 -3.02 29.11 -3.22
CA ARG A 13 -2.66 30.44 -2.78
C ARG A 13 -3.77 30.94 -1.88
N LEU A 14 -3.46 31.10 -0.63
CA LEU A 14 -4.24 32.03 0.18
C LEU A 14 -3.76 33.44 -0.15
N ARG A 15 -4.61 34.24 -0.79
CA ARG A 15 -4.31 35.66 -1.05
C ARG A 15 -4.28 36.40 0.28
N TYR A 16 -3.50 37.47 0.34
CA TYR A 16 -3.39 38.36 1.50
C TYR A 16 -4.76 38.80 2.06
N SER A 17 -5.71 39.07 1.14
CA SER A 17 -7.09 39.46 1.47
C SER A 17 -7.90 38.36 2.17
N GLU A 18 -7.48 37.10 2.12
CA GLU A 18 -8.23 35.96 2.66
C GLU A 18 -7.79 35.57 4.09
N ILE A 19 -6.64 36.09 4.57
CA ILE A 19 -6.03 35.65 5.82
C ILE A 19 -5.95 36.79 6.88
N GLY A 20 -6.36 38.00 6.53
CA GLY A 20 -6.23 39.16 7.44
C GLY A 20 -4.79 39.69 7.58
N GLU A 21 -4.47 40.32 8.67
CA GLU A 21 -3.18 40.98 8.90
C GLU A 21 -2.02 40.01 9.10
N ILE A 22 -1.50 39.46 7.98
CA ILE A 22 -0.37 38.53 7.98
C ILE A 22 0.88 39.16 8.60
N SER A 23 1.11 40.46 8.34
CA SER A 23 2.31 41.16 8.80
C SER A 23 2.40 41.21 10.31
N SER A 24 1.30 41.47 10.99
CA SER A 24 1.28 41.50 12.48
C SER A 24 1.49 40.11 13.08
N ALA A 25 0.94 39.08 12.46
CA ALA A 25 1.13 37.69 12.87
C ALA A 25 2.54 37.16 12.56
N ALA A 26 3.20 37.68 11.52
CA ALA A 26 4.53 37.28 11.11
C ALA A 26 5.64 37.95 11.94
N ALA A 27 5.41 39.19 12.39
CA ALA A 27 6.44 39.98 13.08
C ALA A 27 7.14 39.26 14.24
N PRO A 28 6.44 38.59 15.19
CA PRO A 28 7.10 37.86 16.28
C PRO A 28 7.93 36.67 15.78
N LEU A 29 7.56 36.08 14.64
CA LEU A 29 8.26 34.95 14.07
C LEU A 29 9.52 35.39 13.29
N VAL A 30 9.47 36.59 12.70
CA VAL A 30 10.63 37.25 12.07
C VAL A 30 11.64 37.64 13.15
N GLU A 31 11.16 38.27 14.23
CA GLU A 31 12.02 38.65 15.36
C GLU A 31 12.71 37.45 16.02
N ALA A 32 11.99 36.33 16.14
CA ALA A 32 12.53 35.07 16.64
C ALA A 32 13.45 34.36 15.62
N GLY A 33 13.62 34.87 14.41
CA GLY A 33 14.43 34.26 13.35
C GLY A 33 13.83 32.96 12.74
N TRP A 34 12.57 32.66 13.05
CA TRP A 34 11.90 31.43 12.57
C TRP A 34 11.50 31.55 11.10
N ILE A 35 11.24 32.77 10.64
CA ILE A 35 10.90 33.06 9.26
C ILE A 35 11.74 34.23 8.74
N ASP A 36 12.02 34.19 7.44
CA ASP A 36 12.67 35.27 6.69
C ASP A 36 11.59 35.95 5.82
N GLU A 37 11.45 37.26 5.96
CA GLU A 37 10.43 38.04 5.24
C GLU A 37 10.89 38.52 3.86
N CYS A 38 12.18 38.41 3.56
CA CYS A 38 12.76 38.80 2.27
C CYS A 38 13.65 37.70 1.66
N PRO A 39 13.16 36.47 1.51
CA PRO A 39 14.01 35.37 1.07
C PRO A 39 14.52 35.56 -0.36
N VAL A 40 15.80 35.28 -0.55
CA VAL A 40 16.41 35.17 -1.86
C VAL A 40 15.97 33.84 -2.50
N LEU A 41 15.34 33.88 -3.67
CA LEU A 41 14.73 32.76 -4.35
C LEU A 41 15.41 32.49 -5.69
N ASP A 42 15.66 31.25 -6.02
CA ASP A 42 15.95 30.78 -7.36
C ASP A 42 14.68 30.53 -8.18
N VAL A 43 14.83 30.22 -9.47
CA VAL A 43 13.70 29.93 -10.37
C VAL A 43 12.90 28.70 -9.93
N ASP A 44 13.57 27.69 -9.34
CA ASP A 44 12.91 26.46 -8.85
C ASP A 44 12.05 26.71 -7.62
N GLN A 45 12.49 27.58 -6.75
CA GLN A 45 11.71 28.02 -5.58
C GLN A 45 10.56 28.95 -6.01
N LEU A 46 10.85 29.85 -6.95
CA LEU A 46 9.87 30.82 -7.47
C LEU A 46 8.71 30.11 -8.19
N GLN A 47 8.98 29.08 -9.00
CA GLN A 47 7.93 28.31 -9.67
C GLN A 47 6.93 27.63 -8.74
N ARG A 48 7.34 27.33 -7.49
CA ARG A 48 6.44 26.75 -6.48
C ARG A 48 5.44 27.78 -5.96
N LEU A 49 5.80 29.07 -6.05
CA LEU A 49 4.97 30.19 -5.61
C LEU A 49 4.07 30.73 -6.72
N LEU A 50 4.53 30.70 -7.96
CA LEU A 50 3.87 31.29 -9.10
C LEU A 50 3.14 30.25 -9.98
N THR A 51 1.98 30.62 -10.53
CA THR A 51 1.32 29.85 -11.59
C THR A 51 2.05 30.03 -12.92
N LYS A 52 1.73 29.22 -13.93
CA LYS A 52 2.27 29.40 -15.28
C LYS A 52 1.95 30.77 -15.85
N ALA A 53 0.72 31.27 -15.64
CA ALA A 53 0.30 32.57 -16.13
C ALA A 53 1.12 33.72 -15.53
N GLU A 54 1.41 33.64 -14.22
CA GLU A 54 2.21 34.65 -13.56
C GLU A 54 3.69 34.57 -13.93
N LEU A 55 4.25 33.35 -14.13
CA LEU A 55 5.60 33.21 -14.68
C LEU A 55 5.70 33.89 -16.06
N LEU A 56 4.70 33.68 -16.94
CA LEU A 56 4.68 34.34 -18.24
C LEU A 56 4.58 35.86 -18.11
N HIS A 57 3.76 36.34 -17.17
CA HIS A 57 3.58 37.79 -16.94
C HIS A 57 4.82 38.45 -16.36
N TYR A 58 5.32 37.98 -15.22
CA TYR A 58 6.46 38.63 -14.53
C TYR A 58 7.79 38.54 -15.27
N PHE A 59 7.95 37.51 -16.12
CA PHE A 59 9.15 37.40 -16.98
C PHE A 59 8.96 38.04 -18.35
N GLY A 60 7.79 38.64 -18.65
CA GLY A 60 7.51 39.29 -19.92
C GLY A 60 7.66 38.38 -21.14
N LEU A 61 7.32 37.10 -20.99
CA LEU A 61 7.63 36.10 -22.00
C LEU A 61 6.68 36.20 -23.23
N PRO A 62 7.24 36.09 -24.47
CA PRO A 62 6.46 36.13 -25.71
C PRO A 62 5.36 35.04 -25.78
N ARG A 63 4.30 35.29 -26.60
CA ARG A 63 3.15 34.40 -26.78
C ARG A 63 3.52 32.94 -27.18
N GLN A 64 4.67 32.73 -27.80
CA GLN A 64 5.16 31.39 -28.16
C GLN A 64 5.30 30.45 -26.95
N TYR A 65 5.60 30.99 -25.77
CA TYR A 65 5.75 30.21 -24.53
C TYR A 65 4.40 29.77 -23.92
N LEU A 66 3.27 30.29 -24.41
CA LEU A 66 1.94 29.83 -24.00
C LEU A 66 1.72 28.33 -24.26
N LYS A 67 2.36 27.78 -25.28
CA LYS A 67 2.25 26.35 -25.66
C LYS A 67 3.08 25.43 -24.77
N PHE A 68 4.08 25.94 -24.05
CA PHE A 68 4.95 25.15 -23.19
C PHE A 68 4.18 24.64 -21.98
N LYS A 69 4.52 23.44 -21.50
CA LYS A 69 4.12 23.01 -20.16
C LYS A 69 4.95 23.78 -19.11
N LYS A 70 4.42 23.87 -17.88
CA LYS A 70 5.13 24.62 -16.82
C LYS A 70 6.55 24.10 -16.56
N PRO A 71 6.84 22.78 -16.51
CA PRO A 71 8.19 22.27 -16.36
C PRO A 71 9.16 22.73 -17.47
N ASP A 72 8.73 22.72 -18.73
CA ASP A 72 9.53 23.13 -19.87
C ASP A 72 9.85 24.62 -19.82
N LEU A 73 8.86 25.43 -19.41
CA LEU A 73 9.02 26.86 -19.19
C LEU A 73 10.05 27.15 -18.09
N VAL A 74 9.97 26.42 -16.98
CA VAL A 74 10.90 26.56 -15.85
C VAL A 74 12.33 26.17 -16.26
N ALA A 75 12.49 25.12 -17.06
CA ALA A 75 13.81 24.72 -17.58
C ALA A 75 14.45 25.85 -18.42
N CYS A 76 13.67 26.51 -19.29
CA CYS A 76 14.14 27.66 -20.05
C CYS A 76 14.54 28.84 -19.14
N LEU A 77 13.67 29.15 -18.15
CA LEU A 77 13.93 30.26 -17.22
C LEU A 77 15.17 30.02 -16.34
N ARG A 78 15.42 28.78 -15.93
CA ARG A 78 16.62 28.41 -15.14
C ARG A 78 17.90 28.71 -15.91
N THR A 79 17.92 28.44 -17.20
CA THR A 79 19.09 28.73 -18.06
C THR A 79 19.29 30.23 -18.25
N GLN A 80 18.19 30.99 -18.38
CA GLN A 80 18.28 32.46 -18.61
C GLN A 80 18.52 33.24 -17.32
N HIS A 81 18.13 32.71 -16.18
CA HIS A 81 18.20 33.38 -14.88
C HIS A 81 18.88 32.51 -13.82
N PRO A 82 20.20 32.27 -13.88
CA PRO A 82 20.88 31.38 -12.95
C PRO A 82 21.05 31.99 -11.54
N ALA A 83 20.93 33.33 -11.40
CA ALA A 83 21.10 33.99 -10.12
C ALA A 83 19.82 34.06 -9.30
N SER A 84 19.92 33.77 -8.00
CA SER A 84 18.84 33.96 -7.05
C SER A 84 18.66 35.44 -6.71
N LYS A 85 17.38 35.87 -6.51
CA LYS A 85 16.99 37.24 -6.18
C LYS A 85 15.86 37.27 -5.15
N PRO A 86 15.67 38.37 -4.39
CA PRO A 86 14.48 38.57 -3.59
C PRO A 86 13.20 38.50 -4.43
N PHE A 87 12.06 38.09 -3.84
CA PHE A 87 10.80 37.99 -4.55
C PHE A 87 10.36 39.30 -5.21
N SER A 88 10.56 40.44 -4.53
CA SER A 88 10.27 41.76 -5.08
C SER A 88 11.12 42.13 -6.32
N ALA A 89 12.30 41.57 -6.44
CA ALA A 89 13.14 41.76 -7.64
C ALA A 89 12.70 40.86 -8.83
N TRP A 90 12.05 39.74 -8.56
CA TRP A 90 11.41 38.89 -9.56
C TRP A 90 10.05 39.43 -10.02
N CYS A 91 9.26 39.90 -9.08
CA CYS A 91 7.85 40.29 -9.27
C CYS A 91 7.66 41.76 -8.87
N LYS A 92 8.25 42.70 -9.63
CA LYS A 92 8.32 44.11 -9.30
C LYS A 92 6.96 44.79 -9.12
N GLU A 93 5.91 44.29 -9.77
CA GLU A 93 4.55 44.84 -9.71
C GLU A 93 3.68 44.16 -8.67
N SER A 94 4.22 43.19 -7.94
CA SER A 94 3.47 42.47 -6.92
C SER A 94 3.58 43.14 -5.55
N SER A 95 2.43 43.34 -4.90
CA SER A 95 2.36 43.79 -3.50
C SER A 95 2.43 42.58 -2.53
N GLU A 96 2.59 41.36 -3.02
CA GLU A 96 2.63 40.18 -2.19
C GLU A 96 3.97 40.03 -1.47
N CYS A 97 3.93 39.64 -0.20
CA CYS A 97 5.08 39.24 0.59
C CYS A 97 5.30 37.73 0.53
N VAL A 98 6.54 37.32 0.48
CA VAL A 98 6.93 35.91 0.52
C VAL A 98 7.80 35.70 1.74
N TYR A 99 7.42 34.68 2.53
CA TYR A 99 8.16 34.32 3.73
C TYR A 99 8.82 32.94 3.52
N ARG A 100 10.06 32.80 3.98
CA ARG A 100 10.75 31.52 4.06
C ARG A 100 10.74 31.02 5.51
N LEU A 101 10.34 29.77 5.70
CA LEU A 101 10.41 29.13 7.02
C LEU A 101 11.85 28.65 7.28
N ASN A 102 12.61 29.35 8.11
CA ASN A 102 14.00 29.00 8.46
C ASN A 102 14.05 27.69 9.29
N VAL A 103 13.02 27.44 10.10
CA VAL A 103 12.88 26.22 10.90
C VAL A 103 12.19 25.07 10.17
N ALA A 104 12.05 25.15 8.84
CA ALA A 104 11.41 24.09 8.06
C ALA A 104 12.02 22.70 8.31
N PRO A 105 13.37 22.53 8.33
CA PRO A 105 13.96 21.23 8.62
C PRO A 105 13.61 20.68 10.00
N LEU A 106 13.45 21.55 11.00
CA LEU A 106 13.01 21.15 12.35
C LEU A 106 11.55 20.75 12.34
N CYS A 107 10.68 21.55 11.68
CA CYS A 107 9.24 21.23 11.57
C CYS A 107 9.01 19.89 10.85
N GLU A 108 9.74 19.64 9.77
CA GLU A 108 9.67 18.37 9.04
C GLU A 108 10.15 17.19 9.89
N ARG A 109 11.18 17.38 10.68
CA ARG A 109 11.65 16.35 11.62
C ARG A 109 10.65 16.09 12.72
N LEU A 110 10.05 17.13 13.32
CA LEU A 110 8.99 16.98 14.33
C LEU A 110 7.76 16.29 13.73
N ARG A 111 7.37 16.65 12.51
CA ARG A 111 6.30 15.96 11.77
C ARG A 111 6.60 14.49 11.59
N LEU A 112 7.82 14.17 11.12
CA LEU A 112 8.27 12.80 10.94
C LEU A 112 8.27 12.02 12.26
N MET A 113 8.79 12.62 13.34
CA MET A 113 8.79 11.99 14.67
C MET A 113 7.39 11.70 15.16
N PHE A 114 6.42 12.56 14.85
CA PHE A 114 5.04 12.37 15.25
C PHE A 114 4.34 11.30 14.41
N PHE A 115 4.34 11.42 13.07
CA PHE A 115 3.60 10.53 12.19
C PHE A 115 4.32 9.22 11.83
N GLY A 116 5.64 9.14 12.01
CA GLY A 116 6.43 7.98 11.58
C GLY A 116 6.53 7.80 10.06
N ASN A 117 6.06 8.78 9.28
CA ASN A 117 6.03 8.73 7.81
C ASN A 117 6.02 10.14 7.19
N PHE A 118 6.17 10.23 5.85
CA PHE A 118 6.17 11.49 5.11
C PHE A 118 4.86 11.81 4.37
N HIS A 119 3.88 10.89 4.37
CA HIS A 119 2.62 11.09 3.64
C HIS A 119 1.51 11.69 4.48
N GLN A 120 1.58 11.57 5.80
CA GLN A 120 0.68 12.25 6.72
C GLN A 120 1.24 13.60 7.18
N ASP A 121 0.37 14.53 7.46
CA ASP A 121 0.72 15.84 7.96
C ASP A 121 -0.34 16.37 8.97
N TRP A 122 -0.20 17.61 9.37
CA TRP A 122 -1.07 18.23 10.36
C TRP A 122 -2.53 18.40 9.90
N THR A 123 -2.86 18.13 8.63
CA THR A 123 -4.25 18.15 8.14
C THR A 123 -5.08 17.02 8.75
N GLU A 124 -4.42 15.94 9.22
CA GLU A 124 -5.10 14.84 9.92
C GLU A 124 -5.88 15.32 11.14
N PHE A 125 -5.34 16.31 11.89
CA PHE A 125 -6.04 16.91 13.01
C PHE A 125 -7.31 17.62 12.56
N VAL A 126 -7.25 18.39 11.48
CA VAL A 126 -8.39 19.12 10.93
C VAL A 126 -9.45 18.15 10.40
N LEU A 127 -9.05 17.12 9.67
CA LEU A 127 -9.96 16.11 9.12
C LEU A 127 -10.68 15.32 10.21
N THR A 128 -10.00 15.07 11.32
CA THR A 128 -10.58 14.41 12.50
C THR A 128 -11.52 15.33 13.25
N ASP A 129 -11.15 16.60 13.46
CA ASP A 129 -12.03 17.60 14.11
C ASP A 129 -13.30 17.86 13.29
N LEU A 130 -13.22 17.80 11.97
CA LEU A 130 -14.38 17.89 11.08
C LEU A 130 -15.21 16.59 11.03
N GLY A 131 -14.77 15.53 11.70
CA GLY A 131 -15.45 14.23 11.71
C GLY A 131 -15.39 13.47 10.39
N LEU A 132 -14.51 13.89 9.45
CA LEU A 132 -14.35 13.22 8.15
C LEU A 132 -13.62 11.89 8.28
N PHE A 133 -12.67 11.79 9.22
CA PHE A 133 -11.99 10.56 9.56
C PHE A 133 -12.08 10.29 11.07
N THR A 134 -12.41 9.04 11.40
CA THR A 134 -12.39 8.54 12.76
C THR A 134 -11.39 7.41 12.86
N TYR A 135 -10.51 7.47 13.85
CA TYR A 135 -9.47 6.47 14.08
C TYR A 135 -9.71 5.71 15.38
N GLU A 136 -9.25 4.47 15.43
CA GLU A 136 -9.25 3.71 16.69
C GLU A 136 -8.21 4.29 17.65
N LYS A 137 -8.63 4.58 18.87
CA LYS A 137 -7.74 5.10 19.90
C LYS A 137 -7.01 3.95 20.59
N VAL A 138 -5.75 3.79 20.25
CA VAL A 138 -4.89 2.79 20.86
C VAL A 138 -3.96 3.49 21.84
N PRO A 139 -3.96 3.13 23.14
CA PRO A 139 -3.01 3.69 24.10
C PRO A 139 -1.57 3.37 23.64
N ALA A 140 -0.86 4.39 23.14
CA ALA A 140 0.54 4.23 22.76
C ALA A 140 1.44 4.60 23.95
N PRO A 141 2.13 3.64 24.57
CA PRO A 141 3.11 3.94 25.60
C PRO A 141 4.25 4.82 25.05
N LEU A 142 4.85 5.67 25.86
CA LEU A 142 5.94 6.57 25.45
C LEU A 142 7.11 5.85 24.74
N HIS A 143 7.34 4.56 25.05
CA HIS A 143 8.36 3.73 24.40
C HIS A 143 7.89 3.12 23.05
N SER A 144 6.68 3.38 22.61
CA SER A 144 6.14 2.94 21.30
C SER A 144 6.42 3.92 20.17
N LEU A 145 7.22 4.95 20.39
CA LEU A 145 7.58 5.90 19.35
C LEU A 145 8.24 5.21 18.16
N ALA A 146 7.93 5.68 16.94
CA ALA A 146 8.55 5.19 15.70
C ALA A 146 10.08 5.30 15.74
N PHE A 147 10.56 6.37 16.36
CA PHE A 147 11.99 6.68 16.46
C PHE A 147 12.38 6.85 17.93
N ARG A 148 13.28 6.01 18.41
CA ARG A 148 13.80 6.05 19.79
C ARG A 148 15.01 6.97 19.92
N THR A 149 15.76 7.16 18.84
CA THR A 149 17.01 7.92 18.82
C THR A 149 17.03 8.89 17.65
N ARG A 150 17.92 9.88 17.73
CA ARG A 150 18.18 10.79 16.62
C ARG A 150 18.68 10.03 15.39
N ALA A 151 19.51 9.01 15.59
CA ALA A 151 20.05 8.17 14.53
C ALA A 151 18.95 7.46 13.71
N HIS A 152 17.87 7.02 14.37
CA HIS A 152 16.71 6.43 13.69
C HIS A 152 16.01 7.44 12.76
N VAL A 153 15.83 8.68 13.22
CA VAL A 153 15.23 9.74 12.40
C VAL A 153 16.09 10.03 11.19
N ASP A 154 17.40 10.19 11.41
CA ASP A 154 18.35 10.51 10.35
C ASP A 154 18.45 9.34 9.33
N ALA A 155 18.47 8.09 9.78
CA ALA A 155 18.44 6.90 8.93
C ALA A 155 17.16 6.82 8.09
N PHE A 156 15.99 7.10 8.68
CA PHE A 156 14.74 7.10 7.94
C PHE A 156 14.68 8.23 6.89
N GLN A 157 15.17 9.43 7.24
CA GLN A 157 15.28 10.52 6.27
C GLN A 157 16.24 10.17 5.12
N GLN A 158 17.34 9.49 5.43
CA GLN A 158 18.29 9.00 4.43
C GLN A 158 17.67 7.96 3.50
N LEU A 159 16.92 7.00 4.02
CA LEU A 159 16.18 6.02 3.23
C LEU A 159 15.12 6.68 2.34
N HIS A 160 14.40 7.68 2.86
CA HIS A 160 13.41 8.42 2.07
C HIS A 160 14.07 9.18 0.92
N ARG A 161 15.17 9.88 1.18
CA ARG A 161 15.95 10.58 0.14
C ARG A 161 16.49 9.59 -0.91
N GLY A 162 17.03 8.46 -0.48
CA GLY A 162 17.46 7.40 -1.39
C GLY A 162 16.33 6.89 -2.29
N ARG A 163 15.11 6.82 -1.76
CA ARG A 163 13.92 6.47 -2.51
C ARG A 163 13.56 7.55 -3.55
N GLU A 164 13.56 8.83 -3.16
CA GLU A 164 13.33 9.93 -4.08
C GLU A 164 14.37 9.96 -5.21
N TRP A 165 15.64 9.70 -4.89
CA TRP A 165 16.72 9.60 -5.88
C TRP A 165 16.50 8.44 -6.85
N LEU A 166 16.08 7.28 -6.35
CA LEU A 166 15.77 6.13 -7.18
C LEU A 166 14.61 6.43 -8.14
N ASP A 167 13.54 7.06 -7.64
CA ASP A 167 12.36 7.44 -8.42
C ASP A 167 12.68 8.57 -9.44
N ALA A 168 13.66 9.44 -9.12
CA ALA A 168 14.16 10.49 -10.01
C ALA A 168 15.16 9.99 -11.07
N GLY A 169 15.60 8.73 -10.99
CA GLY A 169 16.56 8.15 -11.93
C GLY A 169 18.02 8.58 -11.70
N THR A 170 18.36 9.01 -10.48
CA THR A 170 19.75 9.31 -10.08
C THR A 170 20.66 8.09 -10.29
N GLU A 171 21.97 8.31 -10.40
CA GLU A 171 22.93 7.23 -10.54
C GLU A 171 22.84 6.22 -9.40
N LEU A 172 22.77 4.92 -9.76
CA LEU A 172 22.48 3.86 -8.81
C LEU A 172 23.56 3.68 -7.73
N ASP A 173 24.80 4.04 -8.03
CA ASP A 173 25.88 3.99 -7.04
C ASP A 173 25.71 5.05 -5.95
N GLU A 174 25.18 6.23 -6.29
CA GLU A 174 24.82 7.26 -5.32
C GLU A 174 23.65 6.80 -4.45
N VAL A 175 22.61 6.21 -5.07
CA VAL A 175 21.47 5.65 -4.36
C VAL A 175 21.93 4.54 -3.41
N ARG A 176 22.82 3.66 -3.84
CA ARG A 176 23.40 2.58 -3.03
C ARG A 176 24.18 3.13 -1.84
N ALA A 177 25.01 4.15 -2.08
CA ALA A 177 25.79 4.80 -1.03
C ALA A 177 24.92 5.50 0.02
N ALA A 178 23.71 5.91 -0.35
CA ALA A 178 22.74 6.50 0.55
C ALA A 178 22.01 5.48 1.46
N ILE A 179 22.17 4.18 1.24
CA ILE A 179 21.55 3.16 2.12
C ILE A 179 22.33 3.11 3.44
N PRO A 180 21.69 3.36 4.60
CA PRO A 180 22.37 3.32 5.90
C PRO A 180 22.87 1.91 6.23
N PRO A 181 23.82 1.78 7.18
CA PRO A 181 24.24 0.48 7.70
C PRO A 181 23.07 -0.27 8.37
N PRO A 182 23.21 -1.58 8.65
CA PRO A 182 22.18 -2.37 9.32
C PRO A 182 21.72 -1.73 10.64
N ILE A 183 20.41 -1.74 10.88
CA ILE A 183 19.77 -1.12 12.06
C ILE A 183 19.29 -2.23 12.97
N ILE A 184 20.03 -2.49 14.03
CA ILE A 184 19.85 -3.69 14.87
C ILE A 184 18.77 -3.50 15.94
N ASP A 185 18.55 -2.27 16.39
CA ASP A 185 17.69 -1.92 17.53
C ASP A 185 16.27 -1.45 17.14
N CYS A 186 15.93 -1.51 15.84
CA CYS A 186 14.62 -1.12 15.34
C CYS A 186 14.22 -1.94 14.10
N ASP A 187 13.51 -3.06 14.33
CA ASP A 187 13.08 -4.00 13.28
C ASP A 187 12.30 -3.32 12.16
N TRP A 188 11.37 -2.41 12.51
CA TRP A 188 10.59 -1.68 11.51
C TRP A 188 11.45 -0.82 10.58
N LEU A 189 12.47 -0.17 11.13
CA LEU A 189 13.38 0.67 10.33
C LEU A 189 14.33 -0.20 9.51
N GLU A 190 14.76 -1.35 10.05
CA GLU A 190 15.51 -2.35 9.29
C GLU A 190 14.69 -2.91 8.13
N ASP A 191 13.40 -3.20 8.32
CA ASP A 191 12.50 -3.61 7.24
C ASP A 191 12.43 -2.53 6.13
N CYS A 192 12.39 -1.25 6.50
CA CYS A 192 12.45 -0.13 5.54
C CYS A 192 13.78 -0.13 4.77
N ARG A 193 14.91 -0.37 5.46
CA ARG A 193 16.24 -0.48 4.85
C ARG A 193 16.32 -1.67 3.90
N GLN A 194 15.84 -2.83 4.29
CA GLN A 194 15.81 -4.04 3.47
C GLN A 194 14.96 -3.85 2.21
N LYS A 195 13.85 -3.14 2.33
CA LYS A 195 13.02 -2.76 1.18
C LYS A 195 13.77 -1.85 0.21
N MET A 196 14.50 -0.85 0.72
CA MET A 196 15.31 0.04 -0.11
C MET A 196 16.44 -0.72 -0.81
N LEU A 197 17.14 -1.60 -0.09
CA LEU A 197 18.18 -2.49 -0.64
C LEU A 197 17.63 -3.34 -1.78
N TYR A 198 16.46 -3.96 -1.58
CA TYR A 198 15.78 -4.74 -2.59
C TYR A 198 15.40 -3.91 -3.83
N GLN A 199 14.87 -2.71 -3.65
CA GLN A 199 14.47 -1.84 -4.76
C GLN A 199 15.67 -1.36 -5.58
N THR A 200 16.76 -1.02 -4.92
CA THR A 200 18.03 -0.65 -5.57
C THR A 200 18.62 -1.83 -6.35
N ALA A 201 18.63 -3.03 -5.74
CA ALA A 201 19.06 -4.25 -6.44
C ALA A 201 18.21 -4.52 -7.70
N ARG A 202 16.89 -4.29 -7.61
CA ARG A 202 16.01 -4.40 -8.79
C ARG A 202 16.35 -3.39 -9.88
N ALA A 203 16.71 -2.18 -9.52
CA ALA A 203 17.10 -1.16 -10.50
C ALA A 203 18.40 -1.55 -11.21
N TYR A 204 19.40 -2.08 -10.51
CA TYR A 204 20.59 -2.65 -11.13
C TYR A 204 20.26 -3.82 -12.08
N GLU A 205 19.40 -4.73 -11.66
CA GLU A 205 18.91 -5.82 -12.51
C GLU A 205 18.25 -5.30 -13.80
N GLN A 206 17.42 -4.25 -13.70
CA GLN A 206 16.75 -3.64 -14.85
C GLN A 206 17.70 -2.91 -15.80
N ARG A 207 18.79 -2.33 -15.28
CA ARG A 207 19.87 -1.74 -16.09
C ARG A 207 20.82 -2.77 -16.71
N GLY A 208 20.69 -4.06 -16.34
CA GLY A 208 21.52 -5.15 -16.86
C GLY A 208 22.76 -5.45 -16.03
N ASP A 209 23.02 -4.75 -14.94
CA ASP A 209 24.11 -5.08 -14.01
C ASP A 209 23.69 -6.22 -13.06
N MET A 210 23.79 -7.43 -13.60
CA MET A 210 23.39 -8.66 -12.91
C MET A 210 24.30 -9.00 -11.73
N ASN A 211 25.57 -8.63 -11.79
CA ASN A 211 26.56 -8.94 -10.76
C ASN A 211 26.29 -8.13 -9.50
N THR A 212 26.16 -6.80 -9.63
CA THR A 212 25.82 -5.93 -8.53
C THR A 212 24.45 -6.26 -7.94
N ALA A 213 23.45 -6.51 -8.78
CA ALA A 213 22.12 -6.93 -8.33
C ALA A 213 22.17 -8.24 -7.52
N SER A 214 22.90 -9.26 -7.99
CA SER A 214 23.02 -10.54 -7.27
C SER A 214 23.72 -10.39 -5.93
N ALA A 215 24.80 -9.59 -5.86
CA ALA A 215 25.52 -9.30 -4.62
C ALA A 215 24.62 -8.58 -3.59
N MET A 216 23.80 -7.62 -4.05
CA MET A 216 22.84 -6.93 -3.18
C MET A 216 21.71 -7.86 -2.71
N TYR A 217 21.15 -8.71 -3.58
CA TYR A 217 20.14 -9.68 -3.19
C TYR A 217 20.67 -10.69 -2.17
N LEU A 218 21.95 -11.06 -2.24
CA LEU A 218 22.58 -11.95 -1.26
C LEU A 218 22.56 -11.38 0.16
N GLN A 219 22.74 -10.05 0.29
CA GLN A 219 22.73 -9.35 1.56
C GLN A 219 21.34 -8.91 2.02
N CYS A 220 20.34 -9.13 1.17
CA CYS A 220 18.98 -8.62 1.37
C CYS A 220 18.08 -9.69 1.98
N THR A 221 17.50 -9.38 3.15
CA THR A 221 16.52 -10.25 3.82
C THR A 221 15.08 -9.99 3.37
N HIS A 222 14.87 -9.04 2.42
CA HIS A 222 13.54 -8.82 1.86
C HIS A 222 13.00 -10.11 1.23
N ARG A 223 11.77 -10.47 1.55
CA ARG A 223 11.12 -11.73 1.20
C ARG A 223 11.14 -12.11 -0.28
N ASP A 224 11.25 -11.14 -1.20
CA ASP A 224 11.31 -11.39 -2.64
C ASP A 224 12.74 -11.52 -3.17
N ALA A 225 13.75 -11.20 -2.36
CA ALA A 225 15.16 -11.14 -2.80
C ALA A 225 15.70 -12.50 -3.22
N ARG A 226 15.41 -13.56 -2.45
CA ARG A 226 15.89 -14.93 -2.70
C ARG A 226 15.41 -15.46 -4.06
N VAL A 227 14.14 -15.27 -4.39
CA VAL A 227 13.58 -15.68 -5.68
C VAL A 227 14.20 -14.90 -6.85
N ARG A 228 14.44 -13.59 -6.65
CA ARG A 228 15.12 -12.77 -7.69
C ARG A 228 16.54 -13.26 -7.93
N ARG A 229 17.28 -13.53 -6.86
CA ARG A 229 18.65 -14.09 -6.97
C ARG A 229 18.65 -15.42 -7.72
N ILE A 230 17.73 -16.35 -7.40
CA ILE A 230 17.58 -17.62 -8.15
C ILE A 230 17.40 -17.37 -9.65
N ARG A 231 16.57 -16.40 -10.03
CA ARG A 231 16.34 -16.05 -11.44
C ARG A 231 17.57 -15.44 -12.10
N LEU A 232 18.36 -14.67 -11.37
CA LEU A 232 19.63 -14.13 -11.89
C LEU A 232 20.65 -15.24 -12.14
N LEU A 233 20.81 -16.16 -11.18
CA LEU A 233 21.68 -17.32 -11.31
C LEU A 233 21.27 -18.19 -12.52
N GLU A 234 19.97 -18.42 -12.70
CA GLU A 234 19.45 -19.13 -13.88
C GLU A 234 19.80 -18.42 -15.20
N ARG A 235 19.68 -17.09 -15.25
CA ARG A 235 20.06 -16.28 -16.43
C ARG A 235 21.56 -16.30 -16.69
N ALA A 236 22.37 -16.36 -15.64
CA ALA A 236 23.82 -16.49 -15.70
C ALA A 236 24.29 -17.92 -16.02
N HIS A 237 23.37 -18.85 -16.34
CA HIS A 237 23.65 -20.27 -16.57
C HIS A 237 24.24 -21.01 -15.35
N GLN A 238 24.18 -20.46 -14.16
CA GLN A 238 24.58 -21.07 -12.89
C GLN A 238 23.42 -21.93 -12.33
N CYS A 239 22.99 -22.92 -13.13
CA CYS A 239 21.78 -23.68 -12.84
C CYS A 239 21.90 -24.59 -11.61
N GLU A 240 23.08 -25.07 -11.26
CA GLU A 240 23.31 -25.88 -10.06
C GLU A 240 23.12 -25.05 -8.79
N GLU A 241 23.78 -23.89 -8.70
CA GLU A 241 23.62 -22.98 -7.54
C GLU A 241 22.17 -22.49 -7.42
N ALA A 242 21.52 -22.13 -8.55
CA ALA A 242 20.11 -21.75 -8.56
C ALA A 242 19.20 -22.87 -8.03
N ARG A 243 19.49 -24.11 -8.38
CA ARG A 243 18.74 -25.29 -7.91
C ARG A 243 18.93 -25.53 -6.42
N ASP A 244 20.16 -25.48 -5.94
CA ASP A 244 20.47 -25.67 -4.53
C ASP A 244 19.78 -24.62 -3.66
N LEU A 245 19.76 -23.36 -4.11
CA LEU A 245 19.04 -22.28 -3.47
C LEU A 245 17.51 -22.51 -3.50
N CYS A 246 16.96 -23.06 -4.61
CA CYS A 246 15.56 -23.48 -4.66
C CYS A 246 15.25 -24.58 -3.66
N LEU A 247 16.11 -25.60 -3.53
CA LEU A 247 15.91 -26.69 -2.58
C LEU A 247 15.97 -26.20 -1.13
N ALA A 248 16.91 -25.31 -0.82
CA ALA A 248 16.99 -24.67 0.49
C ALA A 248 15.70 -23.89 0.81
N ALA A 249 15.23 -23.08 -0.15
CA ALA A 249 14.02 -22.30 0.00
C ALA A 249 12.74 -23.17 0.10
N MET A 250 12.71 -24.34 -0.50
CA MET A 250 11.57 -25.29 -0.36
C MET A 250 11.51 -25.92 1.02
N ARG A 251 12.65 -26.10 1.70
CA ARG A 251 12.70 -26.64 3.08
C ARG A 251 12.20 -25.62 4.09
N ASP A 252 12.53 -24.34 3.86
CA ASP A 252 12.15 -23.23 4.73
C ASP A 252 11.71 -22.03 3.90
N PRO A 253 10.45 -22.07 3.38
CA PRO A 253 9.91 -20.99 2.57
C PRO A 253 9.51 -19.81 3.46
N LEU A 254 9.94 -18.61 3.09
CA LEU A 254 9.59 -17.37 3.78
C LEU A 254 8.08 -17.09 3.77
N ASN A 255 7.38 -17.54 2.72
CA ASN A 255 5.94 -17.40 2.56
C ASN A 255 5.42 -18.32 1.45
N GLU A 256 4.10 -18.45 1.35
CA GLU A 256 3.44 -19.32 0.36
C GLU A 256 3.65 -18.84 -1.09
N ALA A 257 3.81 -17.53 -1.30
CA ALA A 257 4.10 -16.98 -2.63
C ALA A 257 5.49 -17.41 -3.13
N GLU A 258 6.48 -17.41 -2.25
CA GLU A 258 7.81 -17.94 -2.56
C GLU A 258 7.75 -19.43 -2.88
N ARG A 259 7.07 -20.23 -2.04
CA ARG A 259 6.88 -21.65 -2.29
C ARG A 259 6.30 -21.92 -3.67
N GLN A 260 5.25 -21.19 -4.06
CA GLN A 260 4.61 -21.29 -5.37
C GLN A 260 5.59 -20.95 -6.52
N GLN A 261 6.39 -19.89 -6.35
CA GLN A 261 7.37 -19.50 -7.37
C GLN A 261 8.47 -20.55 -7.54
N ILE A 262 8.98 -21.10 -6.43
CA ILE A 262 10.01 -22.12 -6.43
C ILE A 262 9.50 -23.42 -7.04
N GLN A 263 8.27 -23.83 -6.76
CA GLN A 263 7.62 -24.99 -7.40
C GLN A 263 7.55 -24.89 -8.93
N ARG A 264 7.58 -23.67 -9.47
CA ARG A 264 7.65 -23.44 -10.94
C ARG A 264 9.08 -23.39 -11.46
N LEU A 265 10.00 -22.87 -10.65
CA LEU A 265 11.42 -22.70 -11.02
C LEU A 265 12.15 -24.05 -11.00
N LEU A 266 11.96 -24.85 -9.95
CA LEU A 266 12.70 -26.09 -9.74
C LEU A 266 12.57 -27.09 -10.89
N PRO A 267 11.37 -27.44 -11.44
CA PRO A 267 11.25 -28.33 -12.57
C PRO A 267 11.92 -27.81 -13.86
N ARG A 268 12.02 -26.48 -13.99
CA ARG A 268 12.68 -25.85 -15.11
C ARG A 268 14.20 -25.96 -15.01
N LEU A 269 14.75 -25.79 -13.81
CA LEU A 269 16.16 -25.95 -13.50
C LEU A 269 16.57 -27.43 -13.63
N ASP A 270 15.77 -28.36 -13.08
CA ASP A 270 16.00 -29.80 -13.22
C ASP A 270 16.12 -30.20 -14.70
N ARG A 271 15.21 -29.70 -15.55
CA ARG A 271 15.25 -29.97 -16.99
C ARG A 271 16.52 -29.43 -17.66
N LYS A 272 16.99 -28.23 -17.27
CA LYS A 272 18.23 -27.65 -17.79
C LYS A 272 19.47 -28.45 -17.39
N LEU A 273 19.42 -29.09 -16.22
CA LEU A 273 20.49 -29.93 -15.66
C LEU A 273 20.36 -31.41 -16.08
N GLY A 274 19.36 -31.77 -16.89
CA GLY A 274 19.14 -33.17 -17.29
C GLY A 274 18.64 -34.07 -16.16
N ILE A 275 18.15 -33.51 -15.09
CA ILE A 275 17.64 -34.25 -13.92
C ILE A 275 16.18 -34.63 -14.17
N SER A 276 15.89 -35.93 -14.17
CA SER A 276 14.50 -36.41 -14.29
C SER A 276 13.69 -36.08 -13.07
N SER A 277 12.72 -35.16 -13.22
CA SER A 277 11.78 -34.79 -12.17
C SER A 277 10.52 -35.65 -12.27
N ASN A 278 10.34 -36.59 -11.37
CA ASN A 278 9.24 -37.58 -11.40
C ASN A 278 8.01 -37.17 -10.56
N LYS A 279 7.80 -35.90 -10.23
CA LYS A 279 6.65 -35.47 -9.44
C LYS A 279 5.79 -34.43 -10.16
N LYS A 280 4.76 -34.90 -10.88
CA LYS A 280 3.54 -34.10 -11.05
C LYS A 280 2.84 -34.07 -9.67
N SER A 281 3.06 -33.05 -8.90
CA SER A 281 2.22 -32.75 -7.74
C SER A 281 0.78 -32.55 -8.28
N GLY A 282 -0.11 -33.45 -7.93
CA GLY A 282 -1.52 -33.32 -8.25
C GLY A 282 -2.06 -32.07 -7.53
N ARG A 283 -2.28 -31.00 -8.28
CA ARG A 283 -2.92 -29.79 -7.74
C ARG A 283 -4.40 -30.09 -7.54
N PRO A 284 -5.03 -29.63 -6.47
CA PRO A 284 -6.47 -29.75 -6.30
C PRO A 284 -7.18 -29.07 -7.47
N ALA A 285 -8.13 -29.77 -8.06
CA ALA A 285 -8.90 -29.24 -9.18
C ALA A 285 -9.88 -28.19 -8.67
N VAL A 286 -9.72 -26.94 -9.13
CA VAL A 286 -10.69 -25.87 -8.89
C VAL A 286 -11.85 -26.05 -9.89
N SER A 287 -13.09 -26.05 -9.40
CA SER A 287 -14.29 -26.12 -10.24
C SER A 287 -14.32 -24.90 -11.18
N ALA A 288 -14.67 -25.13 -12.44
CA ALA A 288 -14.81 -24.07 -13.42
C ALA A 288 -16.04 -24.31 -14.30
N PHE A 289 -16.67 -23.23 -14.76
CA PHE A 289 -17.76 -23.27 -15.70
C PHE A 289 -17.66 -22.11 -16.69
N GLU A 290 -18.30 -22.26 -17.83
CA GLU A 290 -18.37 -21.22 -18.86
C GLU A 290 -19.75 -20.56 -18.88
N MET A 291 -19.78 -19.27 -19.18
CA MET A 291 -21.02 -18.50 -19.32
C MET A 291 -20.99 -17.71 -20.62
N LEU A 292 -21.96 -17.98 -21.49
CA LEU A 292 -22.15 -17.25 -22.74
C LEU A 292 -23.07 -16.07 -22.49
N LEU A 293 -22.56 -14.85 -22.64
CA LEU A 293 -23.26 -13.60 -22.31
C LEU A 293 -23.24 -12.64 -23.49
N ASP A 294 -24.19 -11.73 -23.51
CA ASP A 294 -24.19 -10.61 -24.45
C ASP A 294 -23.16 -9.57 -23.98
N ARG A 295 -22.50 -8.91 -24.93
CA ARG A 295 -21.49 -7.90 -24.62
C ARG A 295 -22.18 -6.70 -23.95
N PRO A 296 -21.73 -6.25 -22.76
CA PRO A 296 -22.32 -5.10 -22.07
C PRO A 296 -21.98 -3.79 -22.82
N ALA A 297 -22.71 -2.73 -22.50
CA ALA A 297 -22.32 -1.37 -22.85
C ALA A 297 -20.92 -1.07 -22.28
N ALA A 298 -20.14 -0.20 -22.95
CA ALA A 298 -18.70 -0.02 -22.79
C ALA A 298 -18.19 0.28 -21.35
N GLU A 299 -19.05 0.69 -20.43
CA GLU A 299 -18.68 1.07 -19.05
C GLU A 299 -19.12 0.07 -17.96
N TYR A 300 -19.72 -1.08 -18.33
CA TYR A 300 -20.24 -2.03 -17.36
C TYR A 300 -19.25 -3.17 -17.13
N ALA A 301 -18.74 -3.31 -15.91
CA ALA A 301 -17.76 -4.31 -15.56
C ALA A 301 -18.32 -5.73 -15.70
N ILE A 302 -17.48 -6.65 -16.18
CA ILE A 302 -17.88 -8.04 -16.49
C ILE A 302 -18.40 -8.79 -15.26
N GLU A 303 -17.85 -8.50 -14.09
CA GLU A 303 -18.26 -9.07 -12.81
C GLU A 303 -19.73 -8.74 -12.50
N HIS A 304 -20.17 -7.53 -12.82
CA HIS A 304 -21.57 -7.12 -12.66
C HIS A 304 -22.50 -7.82 -13.64
N VAL A 305 -22.06 -8.04 -14.90
CA VAL A 305 -22.85 -8.82 -15.87
C VAL A 305 -23.05 -10.24 -15.38
N VAL A 306 -22.00 -10.89 -14.90
CA VAL A 306 -22.07 -12.24 -14.34
C VAL A 306 -22.92 -12.27 -13.07
N ARG A 307 -22.79 -11.29 -12.18
CA ARG A 307 -23.62 -11.14 -10.99
C ARG A 307 -25.11 -11.11 -11.36
N ASP A 308 -25.48 -10.24 -12.29
CA ASP A 308 -26.88 -10.04 -12.69
C ASP A 308 -27.42 -11.28 -13.39
N ARG A 309 -26.61 -11.97 -14.20
CA ARG A 309 -27.00 -13.21 -14.83
C ARG A 309 -27.19 -14.35 -13.82
N LEU A 310 -26.29 -14.49 -12.85
CA LEU A 310 -26.44 -15.46 -11.76
C LEU A 310 -27.67 -15.14 -10.91
N ALA A 311 -27.96 -13.87 -10.65
CA ALA A 311 -29.15 -13.46 -9.92
C ALA A 311 -30.45 -13.78 -10.70
N GLN A 312 -30.47 -13.64 -12.02
CA GLN A 312 -31.62 -14.00 -12.88
C GLN A 312 -31.83 -15.52 -12.94
N GLN A 313 -30.74 -16.29 -12.96
CA GLN A 313 -30.81 -17.78 -12.98
C GLN A 313 -31.04 -18.37 -11.61
N ALA A 314 -30.96 -17.56 -10.58
CA ALA A 314 -31.07 -17.99 -9.21
C ALA A 314 -32.46 -18.55 -8.89
N GLU A 315 -32.50 -19.70 -8.23
CA GLU A 315 -33.69 -20.22 -7.58
C GLU A 315 -34.28 -19.16 -6.63
N MET A 316 -35.56 -19.18 -6.42
CA MET A 316 -36.42 -18.18 -5.77
C MET A 316 -36.01 -17.79 -4.33
N HIS A 317 -34.79 -17.87 -3.89
CA HIS A 317 -34.33 -17.48 -2.54
C HIS A 317 -32.83 -17.32 -2.44
N SER A 318 -32.09 -17.11 -3.54
CA SER A 318 -30.66 -16.80 -3.49
C SER A 318 -30.36 -15.33 -3.81
N THR A 319 -29.24 -14.85 -3.31
CA THR A 319 -28.75 -13.48 -3.59
C THR A 319 -27.30 -13.52 -4.05
N VAL A 320 -26.93 -12.68 -5.01
CA VAL A 320 -25.57 -12.61 -5.55
C VAL A 320 -25.00 -11.20 -5.33
N HIS A 321 -23.80 -11.13 -4.78
CA HIS A 321 -23.14 -9.88 -4.41
C HIS A 321 -21.74 -9.83 -4.99
N TYR A 322 -21.38 -8.64 -5.51
CA TYR A 322 -19.99 -8.31 -5.78
C TYR A 322 -19.32 -7.94 -4.47
N VAL A 323 -18.28 -8.66 -4.11
CA VAL A 323 -17.63 -8.54 -2.80
C VAL A 323 -16.10 -8.52 -2.87
N GLU A 324 -15.54 -9.05 -3.94
CA GLU A 324 -14.09 -9.17 -4.17
C GLU A 324 -13.33 -9.43 -2.86
N ASN A 325 -12.25 -8.70 -2.62
CA ASN A 325 -11.47 -8.83 -1.37
C ASN A 325 -12.18 -8.24 -0.13
N GLY A 326 -13.29 -7.54 -0.29
CA GLY A 326 -13.90 -6.73 0.79
C GLY A 326 -14.61 -7.55 1.87
N LEU A 327 -15.41 -8.57 1.52
CA LEU A 327 -16.26 -9.27 2.48
C LEU A 327 -15.46 -10.05 3.53
N VAL A 328 -14.61 -10.98 3.08
CA VAL A 328 -13.88 -11.86 4.02
C VAL A 328 -12.90 -11.06 4.87
N ASN A 329 -12.21 -10.08 4.28
CA ASN A 329 -11.35 -9.18 5.04
C ASN A 329 -12.14 -8.35 6.06
N SER A 330 -13.35 -7.89 5.72
CA SER A 330 -14.17 -7.14 6.68
C SER A 330 -14.64 -8.01 7.84
N LEU A 331 -15.06 -9.24 7.57
CA LEU A 331 -15.44 -10.19 8.64
C LEU A 331 -14.23 -10.49 9.55
N PHE A 332 -13.05 -10.70 8.97
CA PHE A 332 -11.80 -10.84 9.72
C PHE A 332 -11.52 -9.61 10.57
N GLY A 333 -11.57 -8.42 9.97
CA GLY A 333 -11.33 -7.16 10.67
C GLY A 333 -12.29 -6.92 11.83
N LEU A 334 -13.58 -7.24 11.64
CA LEU A 334 -14.60 -7.08 12.68
C LEU A 334 -14.43 -8.10 13.82
N LEU A 335 -14.12 -9.37 13.53
CA LEU A 335 -13.87 -10.35 14.59
C LEU A 335 -12.58 -10.05 15.34
N CYS A 336 -11.51 -9.78 14.60
CA CYS A 336 -10.16 -9.63 15.15
C CYS A 336 -9.81 -8.17 15.48
N TRP A 337 -10.79 -7.29 15.63
CA TRP A 337 -10.56 -5.87 15.90
C TRP A 337 -9.63 -5.65 17.09
N LYS A 338 -9.89 -6.35 18.21
CA LYS A 338 -9.07 -6.29 19.42
C LYS A 338 -7.60 -6.67 19.14
N ALA A 339 -7.38 -7.71 18.36
CA ALA A 339 -6.03 -8.19 18.02
C ALA A 339 -5.30 -7.22 17.07
N ILE A 340 -6.01 -6.69 16.06
CA ILE A 340 -5.44 -5.75 15.10
C ILE A 340 -5.01 -4.46 15.79
N PHE A 341 -5.85 -3.93 16.67
CA PHE A 341 -5.62 -2.69 17.40
C PHE A 341 -5.05 -2.90 18.81
N ALA A 342 -4.42 -4.05 19.07
CA ALA A 342 -3.72 -4.29 20.32
C ALA A 342 -2.54 -3.32 20.50
N ALA A 343 -2.33 -2.84 21.73
CA ALA A 343 -1.30 -1.88 22.10
C ALA A 343 0.10 -2.55 22.13
N ILE A 344 0.57 -3.00 20.97
CA ILE A 344 1.88 -3.63 20.81
C ILE A 344 2.95 -2.53 20.65
N PRO A 345 4.09 -2.61 21.36
CA PRO A 345 5.17 -1.64 21.22
C PRO A 345 5.63 -1.48 19.77
N GLY A 346 5.70 -0.25 19.28
CA GLY A 346 6.10 0.08 17.89
C GLY A 346 5.04 -0.20 16.82
N ALA A 347 3.81 -0.57 17.20
CA ALA A 347 2.72 -0.75 16.25
C ALA A 347 1.91 0.55 16.02
N PHE A 348 1.76 1.37 17.04
CA PHE A 348 1.02 2.63 16.97
C PHE A 348 1.88 3.76 17.53
N PHE A 349 1.99 4.87 16.78
CA PHE A 349 2.83 6.03 17.10
C PHE A 349 2.01 7.26 17.47
N HIS A 350 0.77 7.36 16.95
CA HIS A 350 -0.13 8.49 17.10
C HIS A 350 -1.59 8.06 16.86
N ASP A 351 -2.54 8.94 17.23
CA ASP A 351 -3.97 8.65 17.17
C ASP A 351 -4.57 8.60 15.73
N PHE A 352 -3.81 8.95 14.70
CA PHE A 352 -4.28 9.04 13.31
C PHE A 352 -3.80 7.88 12.45
N GLN A 353 -3.63 6.69 13.02
CA GLN A 353 -3.26 5.49 12.28
C GLN A 353 -4.48 4.63 11.96
N TYR A 354 -4.68 4.33 10.68
CA TYR A 354 -5.75 3.44 10.24
C TYR A 354 -5.49 1.97 10.56
N GLY A 355 -4.27 1.64 10.97
CA GLY A 355 -3.84 0.29 11.36
C GLY A 355 -2.41 0.26 11.87
N PRO A 356 -1.95 -0.86 12.43
CA PRO A 356 -0.62 -0.98 13.01
C PRO A 356 0.49 -0.88 11.95
N ALA A 357 1.58 -0.22 12.31
CA ALA A 357 2.74 -0.01 11.43
C ALA A 357 3.39 -1.33 11.00
N ASP A 358 3.33 -2.35 11.84
CA ASP A 358 3.87 -3.69 11.59
C ASP A 358 2.90 -4.64 10.86
N LEU A 359 1.76 -4.14 10.34
CA LEU A 359 0.73 -4.94 9.67
C LEU A 359 1.27 -5.84 8.54
N SER A 360 2.25 -5.36 7.80
CA SER A 360 2.88 -6.09 6.69
C SER A 360 4.16 -6.84 7.08
N SER A 361 4.54 -6.81 8.36
CA SER A 361 5.69 -7.54 8.88
C SER A 361 5.41 -9.04 8.97
N GLY A 362 6.45 -9.86 8.76
CA GLY A 362 6.37 -11.31 8.98
C GLY A 362 6.06 -11.70 10.43
N HIS A 363 6.25 -10.78 11.37
CA HIS A 363 6.02 -10.99 12.80
C HIS A 363 4.66 -10.48 13.31
N PHE A 364 3.82 -9.91 12.44
CA PHE A 364 2.53 -9.31 12.83
C PHE A 364 1.65 -10.26 13.65
N PHE A 365 1.44 -11.46 13.14
CA PHE A 365 0.65 -12.48 13.83
C PHE A 365 1.33 -12.97 15.11
N GLN A 366 2.63 -13.25 15.05
CA GLN A 366 3.38 -13.79 16.16
C GLN A 366 3.36 -12.88 17.39
N ARG A 367 3.47 -11.57 17.17
CA ARG A 367 3.43 -10.54 18.22
C ARG A 367 2.06 -10.37 18.87
N ARG A 368 0.99 -10.91 18.27
CA ARG A 368 -0.43 -10.85 18.71
C ARG A 368 -1.05 -12.23 18.81
N SER A 369 -0.24 -13.26 18.95
CA SER A 369 -0.70 -14.65 18.91
C SER A 369 -1.75 -14.96 19.97
N GLY A 370 -1.64 -14.40 21.17
CA GLY A 370 -2.61 -14.53 22.24
C GLY A 370 -3.96 -13.89 21.88
N GLU A 371 -3.93 -12.65 21.41
CA GLU A 371 -5.12 -11.90 21.03
C GLU A 371 -5.85 -12.56 19.84
N PHE A 372 -5.09 -13.03 18.84
CA PHE A 372 -5.69 -13.79 17.74
C PHE A 372 -6.26 -15.12 18.17
N ALA A 373 -5.60 -15.84 19.09
CA ALA A 373 -6.12 -17.08 19.63
C ALA A 373 -7.45 -16.87 20.36
N GLU A 374 -7.60 -15.80 21.15
CA GLU A 374 -8.86 -15.41 21.78
C GLU A 374 -9.96 -15.15 20.74
N CYS A 375 -9.65 -14.35 19.68
CA CYS A 375 -10.60 -14.08 18.62
C CYS A 375 -11.03 -15.36 17.87
N PHE A 376 -10.09 -16.25 17.58
CA PHE A 376 -10.38 -17.48 16.84
C PHE A 376 -11.13 -18.50 17.70
N ALA A 377 -10.94 -18.51 19.02
CA ALA A 377 -11.72 -19.35 19.93
C ALA A 377 -13.23 -19.02 19.90
N GLU A 378 -13.63 -17.80 19.55
CA GLU A 378 -15.02 -17.44 19.38
C GLU A 378 -15.70 -18.19 18.22
N LEU A 379 -14.92 -18.63 17.21
CA LEU A 379 -15.41 -19.44 16.08
C LEU A 379 -15.80 -20.88 16.47
N ASP A 380 -15.39 -21.34 17.66
CA ASP A 380 -15.81 -22.63 18.23
C ASP A 380 -17.21 -22.58 18.88
N SER A 381 -17.80 -21.39 18.90
CA SER A 381 -19.13 -21.09 19.43
C SER A 381 -19.82 -20.05 18.55
N ASP A 382 -21.06 -19.71 18.82
CA ASP A 382 -21.78 -18.64 18.09
C ASP A 382 -21.36 -17.21 18.53
N ARG A 383 -20.45 -17.05 19.50
CA ARG A 383 -19.99 -15.75 20.03
C ARG A 383 -19.37 -14.85 18.96
N TYR A 384 -18.70 -15.43 17.97
CA TYR A 384 -18.12 -14.66 16.86
C TYR A 384 -19.16 -13.80 16.13
N ARG A 385 -20.40 -14.27 16.01
CA ARG A 385 -21.49 -13.53 15.37
C ARG A 385 -21.84 -12.28 16.17
N GLU A 386 -21.95 -12.43 17.48
CA GLU A 386 -22.23 -11.31 18.38
C GLU A 386 -21.09 -10.29 18.37
N THR A 387 -19.84 -10.75 18.39
CA THR A 387 -18.66 -9.88 18.32
C THR A 387 -18.60 -9.13 16.99
N ILE A 388 -18.84 -9.79 15.87
CA ILE A 388 -18.87 -9.13 14.55
C ILE A 388 -19.99 -8.10 14.47
N TRP A 389 -21.21 -8.43 14.91
CA TRP A 389 -22.33 -7.48 14.92
C TRP A 389 -22.08 -6.29 15.84
N ARG A 390 -21.59 -6.53 17.04
CA ARG A 390 -21.23 -5.46 17.98
C ARG A 390 -20.18 -4.52 17.40
N ASN A 391 -19.11 -5.08 16.83
CA ASN A 391 -18.04 -4.27 16.23
C ASN A 391 -18.52 -3.55 14.96
N PHE A 392 -19.38 -4.15 14.15
CA PHE A 392 -20.02 -3.48 13.02
C PHE A 392 -20.81 -2.24 13.46
N ALA A 393 -21.59 -2.34 14.53
CA ALA A 393 -22.37 -1.24 15.04
C ALA A 393 -21.50 -0.16 15.73
N VAL A 394 -20.57 -0.59 16.60
CA VAL A 394 -19.79 0.34 17.45
C VAL A 394 -18.64 0.99 16.71
N LYS A 395 -18.03 0.28 15.72
CA LYS A 395 -16.85 0.75 14.98
C LYS A 395 -17.23 1.34 13.62
N SER A 396 -18.51 1.59 13.36
CA SER A 396 -18.95 2.17 12.10
C SER A 396 -18.15 3.43 11.75
N ALA A 397 -17.67 3.49 10.51
CA ALA A 397 -16.82 4.56 9.96
C ALA A 397 -15.42 4.73 10.59
N VAL A 398 -15.04 3.93 11.60
CA VAL A 398 -13.66 3.94 12.10
C VAL A 398 -12.72 3.36 11.05
N GLN A 399 -11.65 4.08 10.76
CA GLN A 399 -10.63 3.65 9.78
C GLN A 399 -10.06 2.28 10.15
N SER A 400 -9.99 1.38 9.18
CA SER A 400 -9.50 0.01 9.38
C SER A 400 -8.80 -0.51 8.14
N PRO A 401 -7.68 -1.24 8.28
CA PRO A 401 -7.00 -1.83 7.13
C PRO A 401 -7.73 -3.01 6.51
N PHE A 402 -8.77 -3.53 7.15
CA PHE A 402 -9.51 -4.72 6.72
C PHE A 402 -10.97 -4.46 6.40
N VAL A 403 -11.62 -3.51 7.09
CA VAL A 403 -13.06 -3.31 6.93
C VAL A 403 -13.36 -2.32 5.81
N THR A 404 -14.12 -2.76 4.81
CA THR A 404 -14.60 -1.94 3.70
C THR A 404 -16.02 -1.47 4.02
N TRP A 405 -16.15 -0.36 4.72
CA TRP A 405 -17.44 0.16 5.19
C TRP A 405 -18.44 0.44 4.06
N GLY A 406 -17.97 0.86 2.90
CA GLY A 406 -18.83 1.12 1.72
C GLY A 406 -19.44 -0.15 1.10
N LEU A 407 -18.88 -1.32 1.41
CA LEU A 407 -19.39 -2.61 0.94
C LEU A 407 -20.38 -3.22 1.92
N LEU A 408 -20.07 -3.15 3.23
CA LEU A 408 -20.85 -3.82 4.26
C LEU A 408 -22.14 -3.04 4.59
N ASN A 409 -23.24 -3.77 4.57
CA ASN A 409 -24.52 -3.36 5.16
C ASN A 409 -25.10 -4.50 5.98
N GLU A 410 -26.14 -4.22 6.78
CA GLU A 410 -26.76 -5.19 7.66
C GLU A 410 -27.25 -6.45 6.93
N LYS A 411 -27.80 -6.28 5.71
CA LYS A 411 -28.32 -7.42 4.92
C LYS A 411 -27.19 -8.35 4.49
N LEU A 412 -26.12 -7.79 3.90
CA LEU A 412 -24.96 -8.57 3.45
C LEU A 412 -24.28 -9.26 4.64
N LEU A 413 -24.09 -8.54 5.74
CA LEU A 413 -23.52 -9.09 6.97
C LEU A 413 -24.37 -10.21 7.53
N GLY A 414 -25.69 -10.04 7.59
CA GLY A 414 -26.63 -11.06 8.06
C GLY A 414 -26.60 -12.33 7.21
N TRP A 415 -26.57 -12.20 5.88
CA TRP A 415 -26.45 -13.35 4.97
C TRP A 415 -25.08 -14.03 5.11
N ALA A 416 -24.00 -13.27 5.20
CA ALA A 416 -22.66 -13.81 5.38
C ALA A 416 -22.58 -14.66 6.67
N LEU A 417 -23.00 -14.10 7.81
CA LEU A 417 -22.96 -14.80 9.10
C LEU A 417 -23.93 -16.00 9.17
N ARG A 418 -24.98 -16.01 8.37
CA ARG A 418 -25.91 -17.15 8.28
C ARG A 418 -25.41 -18.27 7.40
N CYS A 419 -24.72 -17.93 6.29
CA CYS A 419 -24.38 -18.90 5.23
C CYS A 419 -22.93 -19.37 5.27
N LEU A 420 -22.00 -18.56 5.81
CA LEU A 420 -20.58 -18.93 5.90
C LEU A 420 -20.33 -19.76 7.16
N PRO A 421 -19.90 -21.05 7.04
CA PRO A 421 -19.58 -21.87 8.18
C PRO A 421 -18.39 -21.31 8.99
N ALA A 422 -18.43 -21.39 10.31
CA ALA A 422 -17.34 -20.96 11.19
C ALA A 422 -16.00 -21.65 10.84
N ALA A 423 -16.03 -22.92 10.44
CA ALA A 423 -14.85 -23.66 10.00
C ALA A 423 -14.20 -23.04 8.76
N HIS A 424 -15.00 -22.55 7.78
CA HIS A 424 -14.46 -21.88 6.60
C HIS A 424 -13.92 -20.47 6.93
N LEU A 425 -14.61 -19.75 7.83
CA LEU A 425 -14.11 -18.46 8.32
C LEU A 425 -12.76 -18.63 9.03
N ARG A 426 -12.61 -19.64 9.88
CA ARG A 426 -11.34 -19.97 10.54
C ARG A 426 -10.22 -20.19 9.53
N LEU A 427 -10.45 -21.02 8.52
CA LEU A 427 -9.46 -21.32 7.48
C LEU A 427 -9.03 -20.04 6.74
N TRP A 428 -9.96 -19.16 6.36
CA TRP A 428 -9.62 -17.90 5.69
C TRP A 428 -8.90 -16.93 6.62
N PHE A 429 -9.30 -16.84 7.88
CA PHE A 429 -8.68 -15.93 8.84
C PHE A 429 -7.25 -16.36 9.18
N GLU A 430 -7.04 -17.66 9.37
CA GLU A 430 -5.69 -18.23 9.51
C GLU A 430 -4.86 -18.04 8.24
N TRP A 431 -5.47 -18.15 7.05
CA TRP A 431 -4.80 -17.84 5.79
C TRP A 431 -4.36 -16.37 5.73
N ILE A 432 -5.22 -15.43 6.08
CA ILE A 432 -4.91 -13.98 6.07
C ILE A 432 -3.75 -13.69 7.01
N VAL A 433 -3.77 -14.17 8.26
CA VAL A 433 -2.75 -13.82 9.26
C VAL A 433 -1.37 -14.44 8.99
N ARG A 434 -1.29 -15.53 8.22
CA ARG A 434 0.01 -16.11 7.81
C ARG A 434 0.86 -15.14 7.00
N ASP A 435 0.26 -14.34 6.15
CA ASP A 435 0.90 -13.25 5.41
C ASP A 435 -0.16 -12.23 4.99
N VAL A 436 -0.43 -11.28 5.86
CA VAL A 436 -1.49 -10.27 5.62
C VAL A 436 -1.31 -9.57 4.28
N ARG A 437 -0.07 -9.24 3.90
CA ARG A 437 0.21 -8.52 2.66
C ARG A 437 -0.16 -9.31 1.41
N MET A 438 0.12 -10.62 1.41
CA MET A 438 -0.09 -11.47 0.23
C MET A 438 -1.46 -12.14 0.21
N ASN A 439 -2.05 -12.39 1.38
CA ASN A 439 -3.18 -13.28 1.52
C ASN A 439 -4.51 -12.55 1.74
N ARG A 440 -4.48 -11.23 1.98
CA ARG A 440 -5.72 -10.42 2.01
C ARG A 440 -6.27 -10.09 0.61
N ALA A 441 -5.56 -10.45 -0.45
CA ALA A 441 -5.95 -10.27 -1.84
C ALA A 441 -6.11 -11.61 -2.55
N GLY A 442 -6.96 -11.64 -3.56
CA GLY A 442 -7.25 -12.83 -4.38
C GLY A 442 -8.53 -13.56 -3.99
N PHE A 443 -9.33 -12.99 -3.09
CA PHE A 443 -10.67 -13.50 -2.83
C PHE A 443 -11.56 -13.26 -4.06
N PRO A 444 -12.45 -14.25 -4.37
CA PRO A 444 -13.28 -14.19 -5.56
C PRO A 444 -14.19 -12.96 -5.63
N ASP A 445 -14.48 -12.52 -6.84
CA ASP A 445 -15.25 -11.32 -7.14
C ASP A 445 -16.68 -11.36 -6.59
N LEU A 446 -17.34 -12.52 -6.70
CA LEU A 446 -18.74 -12.68 -6.36
C LEU A 446 -18.95 -13.70 -5.25
N VAL A 447 -19.97 -13.45 -4.43
CA VAL A 447 -20.55 -14.46 -3.52
C VAL A 447 -22.02 -14.61 -3.80
N GLN A 448 -22.47 -15.84 -3.87
CA GLN A 448 -23.89 -16.21 -3.92
C GLN A 448 -24.28 -16.87 -2.61
N PHE A 449 -25.37 -16.41 -2.00
CA PHE A 449 -25.93 -16.94 -0.76
C PHE A 449 -27.29 -17.57 -1.01
N TRP A 450 -27.55 -18.70 -0.33
CA TRP A 450 -28.84 -19.33 -0.16
C TRP A 450 -29.20 -19.35 1.32
N PRO A 451 -29.81 -18.27 1.86
CA PRO A 451 -30.03 -18.11 3.31
C PRO A 451 -30.89 -19.18 3.96
N HIS A 452 -31.87 -19.74 3.22
CA HIS A 452 -32.74 -20.83 3.72
C HIS A 452 -31.97 -22.13 3.86
N GLU A 453 -31.04 -22.42 2.96
CA GLU A 453 -30.20 -23.61 2.96
C GLU A 453 -28.93 -23.44 3.78
N ARG A 454 -28.64 -22.23 4.28
CA ARG A 454 -27.37 -21.85 4.94
C ARG A 454 -26.15 -22.23 4.11
N ARG A 455 -26.23 -22.00 2.81
CA ARG A 455 -25.24 -22.38 1.81
C ARG A 455 -24.70 -21.12 1.10
N TYR A 456 -23.47 -21.19 0.64
CA TYR A 456 -22.85 -20.17 -0.18
C TYR A 456 -22.04 -20.79 -1.31
N ARG A 457 -21.66 -19.96 -2.28
CA ARG A 457 -20.65 -20.24 -3.30
C ARG A 457 -19.91 -18.94 -3.61
N MET A 458 -18.57 -19.00 -3.74
CA MET A 458 -17.78 -17.88 -4.25
C MET A 458 -17.40 -18.14 -5.70
N VAL A 459 -17.44 -17.08 -6.51
CA VAL A 459 -17.19 -17.16 -7.95
C VAL A 459 -16.17 -16.12 -8.35
N GLU A 460 -15.04 -16.57 -8.87
CA GLU A 460 -14.06 -15.74 -9.54
C GLU A 460 -14.48 -15.57 -11.01
N VAL A 461 -14.49 -14.34 -11.51
CA VAL A 461 -14.91 -14.03 -12.88
C VAL A 461 -13.70 -13.77 -13.76
N LYS A 462 -13.68 -14.36 -14.96
CA LYS A 462 -12.65 -14.14 -15.97
C LYS A 462 -13.26 -13.82 -17.30
N GLY A 463 -12.90 -12.66 -17.84
CA GLY A 463 -13.25 -12.24 -19.17
C GLY A 463 -12.48 -12.99 -20.26
N PRO A 464 -12.87 -12.78 -21.53
CA PRO A 464 -12.15 -13.35 -22.66
C PRO A 464 -10.68 -12.88 -22.69
N GLY A 465 -9.76 -13.84 -22.65
CA GLY A 465 -8.32 -13.57 -22.62
C GLY A 465 -7.71 -13.41 -21.22
N ASP A 466 -8.52 -13.28 -20.19
CA ASP A 466 -8.02 -13.14 -18.80
C ASP A 466 -7.46 -14.46 -18.26
N ARG A 467 -6.50 -14.31 -17.36
CA ARG A 467 -5.88 -15.43 -16.64
C ARG A 467 -5.95 -15.22 -15.15
N LEU A 468 -6.08 -16.32 -14.42
CA LEU A 468 -5.97 -16.28 -12.96
C LEU A 468 -4.60 -15.73 -12.54
N GLN A 469 -4.62 -14.71 -11.69
CA GLN A 469 -3.43 -14.20 -11.05
C GLN A 469 -2.88 -15.19 -10.03
N ASP A 470 -1.62 -15.05 -9.64
CA ASP A 470 -0.96 -16.00 -8.75
C ASP A 470 -1.59 -16.05 -7.34
N ASN A 471 -2.02 -14.91 -6.81
CA ASN A 471 -2.74 -14.83 -5.54
C ASN A 471 -4.12 -15.50 -5.62
N GLN A 472 -4.89 -15.23 -6.68
CA GLN A 472 -6.20 -15.87 -6.92
C GLN A 472 -6.05 -17.39 -7.02
N ARG A 473 -5.08 -17.86 -7.80
CA ARG A 473 -4.80 -19.29 -7.94
C ARG A 473 -4.47 -19.95 -6.61
N ARG A 474 -3.58 -19.33 -5.81
CA ARG A 474 -3.22 -19.87 -4.49
C ARG A 474 -4.43 -20.00 -3.58
N LEU A 475 -5.26 -18.95 -3.50
CA LEU A 475 -6.45 -18.99 -2.65
C LEU A 475 -7.48 -20.01 -3.16
N LEU A 476 -7.74 -20.07 -4.45
CA LEU A 476 -8.68 -21.05 -5.03
C LEU A 476 -8.20 -22.50 -4.82
N GLU A 477 -6.90 -22.78 -5.02
CA GLU A 477 -6.28 -24.08 -4.73
C GLU A 477 -6.38 -24.42 -3.22
N PHE A 478 -6.16 -23.45 -2.34
CA PHE A 478 -6.34 -23.59 -0.89
C PHE A 478 -7.80 -23.90 -0.56
N CYS A 479 -8.76 -23.17 -1.07
CA CYS A 479 -10.17 -23.41 -0.87
C CYS A 479 -10.58 -24.80 -1.38
N ALA A 480 -10.14 -25.19 -2.58
CA ALA A 480 -10.45 -26.50 -3.15
C ALA A 480 -9.86 -27.66 -2.31
N SER A 481 -8.66 -27.51 -1.75
CA SER A 481 -8.06 -28.52 -0.88
C SER A 481 -8.82 -28.73 0.43
N HIS A 482 -9.61 -27.74 0.85
CA HIS A 482 -10.46 -27.79 2.04
C HIS A 482 -11.94 -27.96 1.70
N GLN A 483 -12.26 -28.36 0.45
CA GLN A 483 -13.63 -28.62 -0.02
C GLN A 483 -14.59 -27.41 0.12
N MET A 484 -14.02 -26.19 0.10
CA MET A 484 -14.82 -24.97 0.17
C MET A 484 -15.46 -24.68 -1.20
N PRO A 485 -16.71 -24.18 -1.26
CA PRO A 485 -17.46 -24.00 -2.50
C PRO A 485 -16.97 -22.77 -3.27
N VAL A 486 -15.89 -22.93 -4.03
CA VAL A 486 -15.32 -21.90 -4.91
C VAL A 486 -15.33 -22.40 -6.35
N SER A 487 -15.50 -21.48 -7.29
CA SER A 487 -15.46 -21.79 -8.72
C SER A 487 -14.94 -20.61 -9.54
N VAL A 488 -14.51 -20.89 -10.77
CA VAL A 488 -14.12 -19.88 -11.76
C VAL A 488 -15.16 -19.85 -12.87
N CYS A 489 -15.70 -18.68 -13.15
CA CYS A 489 -16.59 -18.42 -14.27
C CYS A 489 -15.79 -17.81 -15.43
N TYR A 490 -15.65 -18.55 -16.53
CA TYR A 490 -15.07 -18.01 -17.75
C TYR A 490 -16.18 -17.48 -18.66
N VAL A 491 -16.17 -16.18 -18.92
CA VAL A 491 -17.16 -15.52 -19.77
C VAL A 491 -16.72 -15.60 -21.22
N ARG A 492 -17.69 -15.97 -22.08
CA ARG A 492 -17.60 -15.82 -23.53
C ARG A 492 -18.70 -14.89 -24.02
N TRP A 493 -18.34 -13.96 -24.90
CA TRP A 493 -19.34 -13.12 -25.53
C TRP A 493 -20.03 -13.86 -26.67
N ARG A 494 -21.34 -13.68 -26.79
CA ARG A 494 -22.06 -14.17 -27.98
C ARG A 494 -21.49 -13.46 -29.19
N PRO A 495 -21.30 -14.16 -30.33
CA PRO A 495 -21.03 -13.48 -31.58
C PRO A 495 -22.23 -12.59 -31.95
N ASP A 496 -21.94 -11.41 -32.49
CA ASP A 496 -22.92 -10.48 -32.97
C ASP A 496 -23.74 -11.07 -34.13
#